data_8a51700efe2c721c2dd83e5a06544d97
#
_entry.id   8a51700efe2c721c2dd83e5a06544d97
#
_cell.length_a   1.000
_cell.length_b   1.000
_cell.length_c   1.000
_cell.angle_alpha   90.00
_cell.angle_beta   90.00
_cell.angle_gamma   90.00
#
_symmetry.space_group_name_H-M   'P 1'
#
loop_
_entity.id
_entity.type
_entity.pdbx_description
1 polymer ?
#
loop_
_entity_poly.entity_id
_entity_poly.type
_entity_poly.pdbx_seq_one_letter_code
_entity_poly.pdbx_strand_id
1 'polypeptide(L)'
;MDRVKHLYYLRRANEIAKNSREHGNTPFGALLVDKDGNILLEQENIEITTKDCTGHAETSLMRRASQKYTKEFLKECTLYTTFEPCAMCSGAIYWGNVGNVVYGLTEKELLNQTGNDEQNPTFDLSCREVFEMGQKDINVIGPFNELKDEILKTHEGYWRNNN
;
A
#
# COMPACT_ATOMS: atom_id res chain seq x y z
N MET A 1 -19.08 -1.26 0.25
CA MET A 1 -18.52 -0.84 1.55
C MET A 1 -18.48 0.67 1.60
N ASP A 2 -18.83 1.25 2.72
CA ASP A 2 -18.95 2.69 2.79
C ASP A 2 -17.61 3.40 2.98
N ARG A 3 -17.60 4.71 2.67
CA ARG A 3 -16.40 5.55 2.72
C ARG A 3 -15.81 5.69 4.12
N VAL A 4 -16.67 5.69 5.15
CA VAL A 4 -16.22 5.83 6.55
C VAL A 4 -15.31 4.67 6.95
N LYS A 5 -15.67 3.44 6.55
CA LYS A 5 -14.85 2.27 6.83
C LYS A 5 -13.51 2.33 6.09
N HIS A 6 -13.53 2.78 4.82
CA HIS A 6 -12.29 2.95 4.07
C HIS A 6 -11.35 3.94 4.75
N LEU A 7 -11.89 5.07 5.21
CA LEU A 7 -11.08 6.07 5.93
C LEU A 7 -10.50 5.49 7.21
N TYR A 8 -11.28 4.70 7.96
CA TYR A 8 -10.82 4.06 9.19
C TYR A 8 -9.60 3.16 8.92
N TYR A 9 -9.70 2.27 7.93
CA TYR A 9 -8.60 1.36 7.62
C TYR A 9 -7.40 2.08 7.01
N LEU A 10 -7.62 3.11 6.20
CA LEU A 10 -6.52 3.91 5.64
C LEU A 10 -5.78 4.69 6.72
N ARG A 11 -6.49 5.20 7.74
CA ARG A 11 -5.84 5.83 8.89
C ARG A 11 -5.00 4.82 9.66
N ARG A 12 -5.50 3.59 9.79
CA ARG A 12 -4.68 2.54 10.42
C ARG A 12 -3.43 2.24 9.60
N ALA A 13 -3.56 2.18 8.27
CA ALA A 13 -2.39 2.01 7.39
C ALA A 13 -1.38 3.14 7.59
N ASN A 14 -1.85 4.38 7.78
CA ASN A 14 -0.97 5.52 8.02
C ASN A 14 -0.25 5.41 9.37
N GLU A 15 -0.89 4.88 10.42
CA GLU A 15 -0.23 4.59 11.69
C GLU A 15 0.90 3.58 11.50
N ILE A 16 0.65 2.55 10.69
CA ILE A 16 1.66 1.55 10.35
C ILE A 16 2.82 2.21 9.60
N ALA A 17 2.53 3.14 8.68
CA ALA A 17 3.54 3.90 7.96
C ALA A 17 4.42 4.73 8.90
N LYS A 18 3.83 5.35 9.91
CA LYS A 18 4.57 6.09 10.94
C LYS A 18 5.53 5.17 11.69
N ASN A 19 5.05 3.99 12.08
CA ASN A 19 5.88 2.99 12.76
C ASN A 19 7.04 2.53 11.87
N SER A 20 6.79 2.35 10.57
CA SER A 20 7.82 1.98 9.61
C SER A 20 8.97 2.99 9.62
N ARG A 21 8.63 4.27 9.55
CA ARG A 21 9.61 5.36 9.60
C ARG A 21 10.39 5.35 10.90
N GLU A 22 9.72 5.16 12.03
CA GLU A 22 10.35 5.11 13.34
C GLU A 22 11.32 3.94 13.46
N HIS A 23 11.05 2.84 12.77
CA HIS A 23 11.89 1.65 12.76
C HIS A 23 13.04 1.73 11.76
N GLY A 24 13.19 2.84 11.05
CA GLY A 24 14.29 3.05 10.12
C GLY A 24 14.00 2.67 8.68
N ASN A 25 12.75 2.46 8.33
CA ASN A 25 12.32 2.14 6.97
C ASN A 25 11.56 3.31 6.34
N THR A 26 11.26 3.20 5.04
CA THR A 26 10.47 4.23 4.36
C THR A 26 9.04 4.25 4.89
N PRO A 27 8.37 5.42 4.86
CA PRO A 27 7.10 5.61 5.57
C PRO A 27 5.90 5.06 4.79
N PHE A 28 5.82 3.75 4.68
CA PHE A 28 4.72 3.05 4.00
C PHE A 28 4.14 1.97 4.88
N GLY A 29 2.82 1.80 4.80
CA GLY A 29 2.11 0.80 5.58
C GLY A 29 0.90 0.27 4.85
N ALA A 30 0.56 -0.97 5.14
CA ALA A 30 -0.57 -1.66 4.52
C ALA A 30 -1.21 -2.63 5.50
N LEU A 31 -2.46 -2.98 5.25
CA LEU A 31 -3.14 -4.02 6.02
C LEU A 31 -4.13 -4.80 5.15
N LEU A 32 -4.47 -5.99 5.60
CA LEU A 32 -5.42 -6.87 4.92
C LEU A 32 -6.65 -7.06 5.79
N VAL A 33 -7.82 -6.87 5.20
CA VAL A 33 -9.11 -6.95 5.89
C VAL A 33 -9.97 -8.00 5.19
N ASP A 34 -10.63 -8.87 5.95
CA ASP A 34 -11.53 -9.87 5.36
C ASP A 34 -12.90 -9.26 5.03
N LYS A 35 -13.77 -10.07 4.44
CA LYS A 35 -15.11 -9.62 4.02
C LYS A 35 -16.00 -9.15 5.19
N ASP A 36 -15.69 -9.58 6.40
CA ASP A 36 -16.46 -9.24 7.60
C ASP A 36 -15.89 -8.02 8.34
N GLY A 37 -14.80 -7.44 7.83
CA GLY A 37 -14.19 -6.24 8.41
C GLY A 37 -13.10 -6.52 9.43
N ASN A 38 -12.66 -7.77 9.57
CA ASN A 38 -11.60 -8.11 10.50
C ASN A 38 -10.23 -7.83 9.88
N ILE A 39 -9.36 -7.13 10.63
CA ILE A 39 -7.98 -6.92 10.22
C ILE A 39 -7.23 -8.23 10.44
N LEU A 40 -6.73 -8.82 9.36
CA LEU A 40 -6.04 -10.11 9.40
C LEU A 40 -4.53 -9.97 9.58
N LEU A 41 -3.93 -9.03 8.89
CA LEU A 41 -2.50 -8.78 8.87
C LEU A 41 -2.23 -7.29 8.73
N GLU A 42 -1.16 -6.82 9.40
CA GLU A 42 -0.65 -5.46 9.24
C GLU A 42 0.81 -5.57 8.85
N GLN A 43 1.27 -4.68 7.96
CA GLN A 43 2.65 -4.76 7.49
C GLN A 43 3.21 -3.38 7.18
N GLU A 44 4.37 -3.08 7.77
CA GLU A 44 5.15 -1.90 7.43
C GLU A 44 6.17 -2.23 6.33
N ASN A 45 6.74 -1.21 5.71
CA ASN A 45 7.88 -1.37 4.81
C ASN A 45 9.08 -1.87 5.62
N ILE A 46 9.83 -2.83 5.07
CA ILE A 46 10.99 -3.44 5.74
C ILE A 46 12.24 -3.46 4.84
N GLU A 47 12.23 -2.71 3.73
CA GLU A 47 13.29 -2.84 2.72
C GLU A 47 14.69 -2.44 3.21
N ILE A 48 14.78 -1.41 4.06
CA ILE A 48 16.09 -0.92 4.54
C ILE A 48 16.65 -1.84 5.60
N THR A 49 15.88 -2.16 6.63
CA THR A 49 16.35 -2.96 7.76
C THR A 49 16.64 -4.41 7.38
N THR A 50 15.91 -4.96 6.41
CA THR A 50 16.16 -6.34 5.94
C THR A 50 17.05 -6.39 4.70
N LYS A 51 17.41 -5.22 4.12
CA LYS A 51 18.19 -5.15 2.88
C LYS A 51 17.55 -5.96 1.75
N ASP A 52 16.26 -5.75 1.57
CA ASP A 52 15.45 -6.53 0.63
C ASP A 52 14.66 -5.57 -0.27
N CYS A 53 15.03 -5.51 -1.56
CA CYS A 53 14.38 -4.63 -2.52
C CYS A 53 12.89 -4.96 -2.71
N THR A 54 12.45 -6.16 -2.35
CA THR A 54 11.03 -6.54 -2.40
C THR A 54 10.30 -6.23 -1.10
N GLY A 55 10.97 -5.62 -0.13
CA GLY A 55 10.44 -5.36 1.21
C GLY A 55 9.44 -4.22 1.33
N HIS A 56 8.72 -3.89 0.28
CA HIS A 56 7.60 -2.95 0.34
C HIS A 56 6.50 -3.51 1.23
N ALA A 57 5.71 -2.63 1.85
CA ALA A 57 4.64 -3.03 2.76
C ALA A 57 3.67 -4.01 2.09
N GLU A 58 3.19 -3.68 0.89
CA GLU A 58 2.19 -4.48 0.19
C GLU A 58 2.76 -5.83 -0.26
N THR A 59 3.97 -5.86 -0.84
CA THR A 59 4.60 -7.12 -1.27
C THR A 59 4.88 -8.02 -0.07
N SER A 60 5.38 -7.45 1.03
CA SER A 60 5.64 -8.21 2.26
C SER A 60 4.34 -8.75 2.85
N LEU A 61 3.28 -7.95 2.82
CA LEU A 61 1.95 -8.37 3.25
C LEU A 61 1.46 -9.56 2.40
N MET A 62 1.62 -9.48 1.09
CA MET A 62 1.18 -10.55 0.19
C MET A 62 2.00 -11.82 0.36
N ARG A 63 3.29 -11.70 0.66
CA ARG A 63 4.12 -12.88 0.97
C ARG A 63 3.55 -13.64 2.16
N ARG A 64 3.19 -12.92 3.22
CA ARG A 64 2.60 -13.53 4.41
C ARG A 64 1.19 -14.08 4.15
N ALA A 65 0.37 -13.28 3.47
CA ALA A 65 -1.03 -13.62 3.21
C ALA A 65 -1.16 -14.88 2.34
N SER A 66 -0.37 -14.97 1.27
CA SER A 66 -0.44 -16.09 0.34
C SER A 66 0.00 -17.41 0.99
N GLN A 67 0.84 -17.34 2.02
CA GLN A 67 1.26 -18.53 2.77
C GLN A 67 0.21 -18.98 3.79
N LYS A 68 -0.67 -18.08 4.20
CA LYS A 68 -1.61 -18.34 5.29
C LYS A 68 -3.05 -18.58 4.82
N TYR A 69 -3.46 -17.97 3.72
CA TYR A 69 -4.85 -17.99 3.24
C TYR A 69 -4.93 -18.55 1.83
N THR A 70 -6.09 -19.14 1.51
CA THR A 70 -6.34 -19.63 0.15
C THR A 70 -6.62 -18.49 -0.81
N LYS A 71 -6.46 -18.74 -2.11
CA LYS A 71 -6.78 -17.75 -3.15
C LYS A 71 -8.27 -17.39 -3.14
N GLU A 72 -9.13 -18.35 -2.87
CA GLU A 72 -10.57 -18.12 -2.79
C GLU A 72 -10.90 -17.18 -1.64
N PHE A 73 -10.26 -17.37 -0.48
CA PHE A 73 -10.44 -16.51 0.67
C PHE A 73 -9.94 -15.09 0.37
N LEU A 74 -8.74 -14.99 -0.21
CA LEU A 74 -8.12 -13.69 -0.51
C LEU A 74 -8.90 -12.89 -1.55
N LYS A 75 -9.62 -13.55 -2.45
CA LYS A 75 -10.45 -12.86 -3.44
C LYS A 75 -11.50 -11.97 -2.80
N GLU A 76 -11.97 -12.34 -1.62
CA GLU A 76 -12.98 -11.56 -0.89
C GLU A 76 -12.36 -10.53 0.06
N CYS A 77 -11.03 -10.53 0.20
CA CYS A 77 -10.32 -9.59 1.09
C CYS A 77 -10.05 -8.27 0.41
N THR A 78 -9.78 -7.25 1.24
CA THR A 78 -9.39 -5.92 0.80
C THR A 78 -8.01 -5.59 1.36
N LEU A 79 -7.11 -5.15 0.50
CA LEU A 79 -5.81 -4.62 0.90
C LEU A 79 -5.91 -3.10 0.95
N TYR A 80 -5.60 -2.54 2.12
CA TYR A 80 -5.54 -1.10 2.33
C TYR A 80 -4.09 -0.65 2.38
N THR A 81 -3.76 0.42 1.68
CA THR A 81 -2.40 0.94 1.64
C THR A 81 -2.41 2.47 1.55
N THR A 82 -1.42 3.13 2.15
CA THR A 82 -1.38 4.59 2.20
C THR A 82 -1.18 5.22 0.82
N PHE A 83 -0.32 4.63 0.01
CA PHE A 83 -0.12 5.07 -1.38
C PHE A 83 -0.50 3.95 -2.34
N GLU A 84 -0.94 4.34 -3.52
CA GLU A 84 -1.25 3.42 -4.59
C GLU A 84 -0.12 2.39 -4.76
N PRO A 85 -0.43 1.08 -4.85
CA PRO A 85 0.63 0.06 -5.02
C PRO A 85 1.46 0.32 -6.28
N CYS A 86 2.77 0.25 -6.14
CA CYS A 86 3.68 0.34 -7.29
C CYS A 86 3.54 -0.88 -8.19
N ALA A 87 4.25 -0.89 -9.32
CA ALA A 87 4.16 -2.00 -10.28
C ALA A 87 4.48 -3.35 -9.65
N MET A 88 5.52 -3.42 -8.82
CA MET A 88 5.90 -4.67 -8.13
C MET A 88 4.81 -5.14 -7.19
N CYS A 89 4.29 -4.23 -6.36
CA CYS A 89 3.26 -4.56 -5.38
C CYS A 89 1.94 -4.92 -6.06
N SER A 90 1.59 -4.24 -7.14
CA SER A 90 0.42 -4.57 -7.95
C SER A 90 0.52 -6.00 -8.49
N GLY A 91 1.70 -6.38 -8.98
CA GLY A 91 1.95 -7.75 -9.41
C GLY A 91 1.76 -8.75 -8.27
N ALA A 92 2.30 -8.45 -7.09
CA ALA A 92 2.15 -9.32 -5.92
C ALA A 92 0.68 -9.51 -5.52
N ILE A 93 -0.09 -8.43 -5.54
CA ILE A 93 -1.53 -8.45 -5.27
C ILE A 93 -2.25 -9.33 -6.29
N TYR A 94 -1.92 -9.14 -7.56
CA TYR A 94 -2.51 -9.90 -8.67
C TYR A 94 -2.25 -11.40 -8.51
N TRP A 95 -1.00 -11.79 -8.32
CA TRP A 95 -0.63 -13.20 -8.19
C TRP A 95 -1.17 -13.82 -6.89
N GLY A 96 -1.27 -13.02 -5.83
CA GLY A 96 -1.83 -13.48 -4.56
C GLY A 96 -3.35 -13.62 -4.56
N ASN A 97 -4.01 -13.01 -5.53
CA ASN A 97 -5.47 -13.10 -5.74
C ASN A 97 -6.32 -12.28 -4.78
N VAL A 98 -5.79 -11.19 -4.22
CA VAL A 98 -6.62 -10.26 -3.44
C VAL A 98 -7.57 -9.54 -4.40
N GLY A 99 -8.86 -9.49 -4.04
CA GLY A 99 -9.88 -8.99 -4.96
C GLY A 99 -10.16 -7.51 -4.88
N ASN A 100 -9.74 -6.83 -3.80
CA ASN A 100 -10.04 -5.42 -3.60
C ASN A 100 -8.84 -4.67 -3.08
N VAL A 101 -8.57 -3.49 -3.66
CA VAL A 101 -7.48 -2.61 -3.24
C VAL A 101 -8.05 -1.23 -2.96
N VAL A 102 -7.72 -0.67 -1.80
CA VAL A 102 -8.11 0.68 -1.40
C VAL A 102 -6.84 1.44 -1.03
N TYR A 103 -6.61 2.58 -1.65
CA TYR A 103 -5.40 3.35 -1.38
C TYR A 103 -5.73 4.82 -1.07
N GLY A 104 -4.82 5.46 -0.33
CA GLY A 104 -5.00 6.85 0.09
C GLY A 104 -4.62 7.85 -0.97
N LEU A 105 -3.38 7.85 -1.42
CA LEU A 105 -2.86 8.80 -2.42
C LEU A 105 -2.26 8.06 -3.61
N THR A 106 -2.21 8.74 -4.76
CA THR A 106 -1.72 8.14 -6.01
C THR A 106 -0.18 8.04 -6.05
N GLU A 107 0.34 7.17 -6.92
CA GLU A 107 1.76 7.12 -7.21
C GLU A 107 2.28 8.47 -7.72
N LYS A 108 1.47 9.20 -8.48
CA LYS A 108 1.83 10.52 -8.97
C LYS A 108 2.01 11.51 -7.80
N GLU A 109 1.13 11.46 -6.78
CA GLU A 109 1.31 12.27 -5.58
C GLU A 109 2.61 11.89 -4.85
N LEU A 110 2.92 10.59 -4.80
CA LEU A 110 4.18 10.14 -4.19
C LEU A 110 5.36 10.68 -4.98
N LEU A 111 5.34 10.61 -6.30
CA LEU A 111 6.40 11.15 -7.15
C LEU A 111 6.64 12.62 -6.87
N ASN A 112 5.58 13.40 -6.64
CA ASN A 112 5.70 14.81 -6.27
C ASN A 112 6.45 15.00 -4.95
N GLN A 113 6.34 14.03 -4.02
CA GLN A 113 7.04 14.08 -2.73
C GLN A 113 8.49 13.62 -2.84
N THR A 114 8.74 12.55 -3.58
CA THR A 114 10.07 11.93 -3.66
C THR A 114 10.97 12.62 -4.66
N GLY A 115 10.41 13.16 -5.75
CA GLY A 115 11.18 13.79 -6.82
C GLY A 115 12.26 12.83 -7.33
N ASN A 116 13.53 13.22 -7.18
CA ASN A 116 14.67 12.43 -7.61
C ASN A 116 15.38 11.74 -6.44
N ASP A 117 14.69 11.52 -5.31
CA ASP A 117 15.31 10.84 -4.17
C ASP A 117 15.61 9.38 -4.52
N GLU A 118 16.84 8.97 -4.34
CA GLU A 118 17.32 7.63 -4.69
C GLU A 118 16.70 6.52 -3.84
N GLN A 119 16.17 6.85 -2.67
CA GLN A 119 15.51 5.86 -1.81
C GLN A 119 14.19 5.37 -2.40
N ASN A 120 13.57 6.17 -3.25
CA ASN A 120 12.30 5.79 -3.87
C ASN A 120 12.20 6.37 -5.27
N PRO A 121 12.82 5.70 -6.26
CA PRO A 121 12.67 6.08 -7.67
C PRO A 121 11.27 5.67 -8.14
N THR A 122 10.29 6.50 -7.81
CA THR A 122 8.87 6.20 -7.94
C THR A 122 8.45 5.91 -9.37
N PHE A 123 7.75 4.79 -9.58
CA PHE A 123 7.10 4.50 -10.85
C PHE A 123 5.94 5.47 -11.07
N ASP A 124 5.87 6.08 -12.24
CA ASP A 124 4.68 6.84 -12.65
C ASP A 124 3.76 5.91 -13.44
N LEU A 125 3.25 4.89 -12.76
CA LEU A 125 2.40 3.85 -13.34
C LEU A 125 1.28 3.50 -12.37
N SER A 126 0.04 3.69 -12.82
CA SER A 126 -1.15 3.41 -12.02
C SER A 126 -1.33 1.90 -11.82
N CYS A 127 -1.73 1.48 -10.61
CA CYS A 127 -2.05 0.09 -10.36
C CYS A 127 -3.22 -0.40 -11.23
N ARG A 128 -4.15 0.49 -11.58
CA ARG A 128 -5.25 0.16 -12.49
C ARG A 128 -4.74 -0.28 -13.86
N GLU A 129 -3.73 0.40 -14.38
CA GLU A 129 -3.14 0.02 -15.67
C GLU A 129 -2.50 -1.36 -15.61
N VAL A 130 -1.83 -1.68 -14.49
CA VAL A 130 -1.23 -3.01 -14.29
C VAL A 130 -2.32 -4.08 -14.28
N PHE A 131 -3.37 -3.87 -13.49
CA PHE A 131 -4.46 -4.86 -13.38
C PHE A 131 -5.24 -5.05 -14.67
N GLU A 132 -5.43 -3.96 -15.45
CA GLU A 132 -6.15 -4.01 -16.72
C GLU A 132 -5.46 -4.91 -17.74
N MET A 133 -4.14 -5.06 -17.64
CA MET A 133 -3.38 -5.93 -18.54
C MET A 133 -3.46 -7.40 -18.15
N GLY A 134 -4.05 -7.70 -16.99
CA GLY A 134 -4.23 -9.07 -16.53
C GLY A 134 -5.58 -9.65 -16.89
N GLN A 135 -5.87 -10.79 -16.30
CA GLN A 135 -7.09 -11.56 -16.58
C GLN A 135 -8.03 -11.60 -15.37
N LYS A 136 -7.80 -10.78 -14.36
CA LYS A 136 -8.58 -10.76 -13.12
C LYS A 136 -9.26 -9.40 -12.97
N ASP A 137 -10.43 -9.45 -12.35
CA ASP A 137 -11.24 -8.27 -12.06
C ASP A 137 -10.93 -7.82 -10.63
N ILE A 138 -9.93 -6.96 -10.48
CA ILE A 138 -9.55 -6.43 -9.17
C ILE A 138 -10.22 -5.08 -8.99
N ASN A 139 -11.02 -4.95 -7.93
CA ASN A 139 -11.72 -3.72 -7.60
C ASN A 139 -10.74 -2.75 -6.93
N VAL A 140 -10.59 -1.54 -7.50
CA VAL A 140 -9.65 -0.53 -7.00
C VAL A 140 -10.42 0.72 -6.61
N ILE A 141 -10.25 1.18 -5.38
CA ILE A 141 -10.88 2.39 -4.85
C ILE A 141 -9.80 3.34 -4.33
N GLY A 142 -9.83 4.57 -4.78
CA GLY A 142 -8.89 5.63 -4.42
C GLY A 142 -8.75 6.64 -5.55
N PRO A 143 -8.13 7.80 -5.31
CA PRO A 143 -7.54 8.25 -4.03
C PRO A 143 -8.59 8.79 -3.05
N PHE A 144 -8.15 9.01 -1.81
CA PHE A 144 -8.96 9.62 -0.74
C PHE A 144 -8.30 10.95 -0.35
N ASN A 145 -8.62 12.00 -1.10
CA ASN A 145 -7.99 13.31 -0.91
C ASN A 145 -8.23 13.93 0.46
N GLU A 146 -9.27 13.53 1.15
CA GLU A 146 -9.53 13.98 2.52
C GLU A 146 -8.44 13.53 3.51
N LEU A 147 -7.64 12.52 3.15
CA LEU A 147 -6.51 12.05 3.97
C LEU A 147 -5.17 12.62 3.55
N LYS A 148 -5.15 13.48 2.52
CA LYS A 148 -3.90 13.98 1.93
C LYS A 148 -2.96 14.58 2.98
N ASP A 149 -3.46 15.50 3.79
CA ASP A 149 -2.63 16.18 4.78
C ASP A 149 -2.11 15.20 5.84
N GLU A 150 -2.94 14.28 6.30
CA GLU A 150 -2.55 13.29 7.30
C GLU A 150 -1.45 12.37 6.77
N ILE A 151 -1.58 11.89 5.55
CA ILE A 151 -0.62 10.97 4.94
C ILE A 151 0.69 11.70 4.63
N LEU A 152 0.62 12.90 4.04
CA LEU A 152 1.81 13.67 3.70
C LEU A 152 2.57 14.11 4.96
N LYS A 153 1.89 14.34 6.07
CA LYS A 153 2.54 14.67 7.34
C LYS A 153 3.47 13.53 7.79
N THR A 154 3.09 12.29 7.55
CA THR A 154 3.92 11.12 7.86
C THR A 154 5.21 11.10 7.05
N HIS A 155 5.21 11.73 5.88
CA HIS A 155 6.37 11.84 4.99
C HIS A 155 7.19 13.12 5.21
N GLU A 156 6.68 14.05 6.00
CA GLU A 156 7.31 15.37 6.19
C GLU A 156 8.76 15.23 6.67
N GLY A 157 9.67 15.90 5.95
CA GLY A 157 11.10 15.90 6.29
C GLY A 157 11.83 14.59 5.98
N TYR A 158 11.17 13.61 5.42
CA TYR A 158 11.78 12.32 5.12
C TYR A 158 12.54 12.31 3.78
N TRP A 159 11.89 12.78 2.72
CA TRP A 159 12.47 12.75 1.38
C TRP A 159 13.33 13.98 1.13
N ARG A 160 14.36 13.81 0.28
CA ARG A 160 15.29 14.88 -0.07
C ARG A 160 14.60 16.15 -0.55
N ASN A 161 13.49 16.02 -1.27
CA ASN A 161 12.84 17.13 -1.97
C ASN A 161 11.62 17.70 -1.25
N ASN A 162 11.30 17.24 -0.04
CA ASN A 162 10.16 17.75 0.71
C ASN A 162 10.53 18.35 2.07
N ASN A 163 11.77 18.77 2.22
CA ASN A 163 12.25 19.44 3.44
C ASN A 163 11.87 20.92 3.47
#